data_ab395686273933327a09c9562c3bdd70
#
_entry.id   ab395686273933327a09c9562c3bdd70
#
_cell.length_a   1.000
_cell.length_b   1.000
_cell.length_c   1.000
_cell.angle_alpha   90.00
_cell.angle_beta   90.00
_cell.angle_gamma   90.00
#
_symmetry.space_group_name_H-M   'P 1'
#
loop_
_entity.id
_entity.type
_entity.pdbx_description
1 polymer ?
#
loop_
_entity_poly.entity_id
_entity_poly.type
_entity_poly.pdbx_seq_one_letter_code
_entity_poly.pdbx_strand_id
1 'polypeptide(L)'
;LSEYGFNQVDNSISPNIILNENSLLQTRNIGGKEYIDFELSKAFAMCDHQIAHIFIKPGFEKTVTEIFEKQPIGEIFDKNKQKELHIDNERSGDIILTSEKNSWFNYHWWTDENNAPDFTFSVDIHRKPGFDPLELFFDMKTKKISHDTSLVHGSHGIIDNENSKLPIIGTTISEK
;
A
#
# COMPACT_ATOMS: atom_id res chain seq x y z
N LEU A 1 25.76 1.20 3.45
CA LEU A 1 24.50 0.45 3.54
C LEU A 1 23.52 1.04 2.54
N SER A 2 22.93 0.21 1.69
CA SER A 2 21.76 0.52 0.88
C SER A 2 20.61 -0.35 1.37
N GLU A 3 19.44 0.23 1.62
CA GLU A 3 18.31 -0.50 2.20
C GLU A 3 17.49 -1.23 1.16
N TYR A 4 17.36 -0.66 -0.05
CA TYR A 4 16.57 -1.22 -1.15
C TYR A 4 17.02 -0.66 -2.51
N GLY A 5 16.62 -1.34 -3.58
CA GLY A 5 16.70 -0.84 -4.95
C GLY A 5 15.35 -0.30 -5.41
N PHE A 6 15.33 0.52 -6.47
CA PHE A 6 14.11 1.05 -7.07
C PHE A 6 13.75 0.31 -8.35
N ASN A 7 12.46 0.06 -8.53
CA ASN A 7 11.87 -0.37 -9.79
C ASN A 7 11.20 0.82 -10.47
N GLN A 8 11.27 0.86 -11.80
CA GLN A 8 10.40 1.76 -12.56
C GLN A 8 8.96 1.26 -12.46
N VAL A 9 8.02 2.17 -12.22
CA VAL A 9 6.59 1.89 -12.13
C VAL A 9 5.82 2.85 -13.01
N ASP A 10 4.78 2.34 -13.66
CA ASP A 10 3.91 3.09 -14.56
C ASP A 10 2.43 2.93 -14.18
N ASN A 11 2.12 1.98 -13.28
CA ASN A 11 0.76 1.67 -12.87
C ASN A 11 0.60 1.77 -11.35
N SER A 12 -0.56 2.23 -10.91
CA SER A 12 -0.93 2.20 -9.50
C SER A 12 -2.19 1.38 -9.26
N ILE A 13 -2.23 0.67 -8.16
CA ILE A 13 -3.36 -0.14 -7.73
C ILE A 13 -3.81 0.41 -6.37
N SER A 14 -5.13 0.48 -6.16
CA SER A 14 -5.73 0.96 -4.91
C SER A 14 -6.42 -0.20 -4.18
N PRO A 15 -5.75 -0.93 -3.29
CA PRO A 15 -6.36 -2.06 -2.59
C PRO A 15 -7.61 -1.66 -1.80
N ASN A 16 -7.64 -0.46 -1.23
CA ASN A 16 -8.80 0.03 -0.49
C ASN A 16 -10.01 0.33 -1.39
N ILE A 17 -9.82 0.77 -2.63
CA ILE A 17 -10.92 0.89 -3.61
C ILE A 17 -11.46 -0.50 -3.93
N ILE A 18 -10.59 -1.47 -4.20
CA ILE A 18 -11.00 -2.86 -4.47
C ILE A 18 -11.82 -3.42 -3.30
N LEU A 19 -11.39 -3.22 -2.07
CA LEU A 19 -12.13 -3.65 -0.88
C LEU A 19 -13.47 -2.92 -0.73
N ASN A 20 -13.53 -1.62 -1.03
CA ASN A 20 -14.76 -0.82 -0.98
C ASN A 20 -15.78 -1.29 -2.01
N GLU A 21 -15.37 -1.48 -3.26
CA GLU A 21 -16.22 -1.98 -4.36
C GLU A 21 -16.79 -3.39 -4.05
N ASN A 22 -16.08 -4.19 -3.26
CA ASN A 22 -16.52 -5.51 -2.80
C ASN A 22 -17.23 -5.49 -1.43
N SER A 23 -17.61 -4.31 -0.93
CA SER A 23 -18.32 -4.12 0.35
C SER A 23 -17.58 -4.67 1.58
N LEU A 24 -16.26 -4.77 1.51
CA LEU A 24 -15.39 -5.19 2.60
C LEU A 24 -14.81 -4.00 3.37
N LEU A 25 -14.53 -2.90 2.70
CA LEU A 25 -14.23 -1.61 3.32
C LEU A 25 -15.51 -0.77 3.33
N GLN A 26 -15.81 -0.15 4.47
CA GLN A 26 -16.96 0.73 4.64
C GLN A 26 -16.49 2.16 4.88
N THR A 27 -17.26 3.12 4.38
CA THR A 27 -16.98 4.54 4.59
C THR A 27 -18.17 5.22 5.29
N ARG A 28 -17.87 6.32 6.00
CA ARG A 28 -18.87 7.27 6.53
C ARG A 28 -18.79 8.55 5.73
N ASN A 29 -19.93 9.03 5.27
CA ASN A 29 -20.02 10.36 4.68
C ASN A 29 -20.15 11.41 5.78
N ILE A 30 -19.20 12.35 5.84
CA ILE A 30 -19.20 13.47 6.78
C ILE A 30 -18.97 14.74 5.96
N GLY A 31 -20.01 15.56 5.84
CA GLY A 31 -19.93 16.82 5.09
C GLY A 31 -19.60 16.64 3.60
N GLY A 32 -20.06 15.56 2.98
CA GLY A 32 -19.78 15.22 1.57
C GLY A 32 -18.43 14.52 1.34
N LYS A 33 -17.68 14.21 2.41
CA LYS A 33 -16.40 13.52 2.34
C LYS A 33 -16.49 12.09 2.88
N GLU A 34 -15.77 11.16 2.26
CA GLU A 34 -15.77 9.75 2.64
C GLU A 34 -14.60 9.44 3.57
N TYR A 35 -14.89 9.05 4.80
CA TYR A 35 -13.91 8.61 5.78
C TYR A 35 -14.04 7.11 6.01
N ILE A 36 -12.93 6.39 6.12
CA ILE A 36 -12.96 4.95 6.43
C ILE A 36 -13.64 4.74 7.79
N ASP A 37 -14.59 3.82 7.82
CA ASP A 37 -15.17 3.30 9.04
C ASP A 37 -14.48 1.98 9.40
N PHE A 38 -13.42 2.05 10.20
CA PHE A 38 -12.68 0.86 10.61
C PHE A 38 -13.52 -0.11 11.45
N GLU A 39 -14.53 0.38 12.16
CA GLU A 39 -15.38 -0.47 12.98
C GLU A 39 -16.32 -1.33 12.12
N LEU A 40 -16.92 -0.76 11.09
CA LEU A 40 -17.81 -1.46 10.18
C LEU A 40 -17.08 -2.20 9.05
N SER A 41 -15.86 -1.78 8.71
CA SER A 41 -15.04 -2.45 7.69
C SER A 41 -14.69 -3.87 8.09
N LYS A 42 -14.73 -4.80 7.17
CA LYS A 42 -14.33 -6.21 7.30
C LYS A 42 -12.86 -6.41 6.96
N ALA A 43 -12.32 -5.54 6.09
CA ALA A 43 -10.91 -5.48 5.77
C ALA A 43 -10.52 -4.05 5.35
N PHE A 44 -9.25 -3.70 5.52
CA PHE A 44 -8.63 -2.49 4.99
C PHE A 44 -7.15 -2.74 4.69
N ALA A 45 -6.59 -1.92 3.81
CA ALA A 45 -5.20 -1.99 3.41
C ALA A 45 -4.39 -0.82 3.97
N MET A 46 -3.19 -1.11 4.47
CA MET A 46 -2.12 -0.13 4.67
C MET A 46 -1.08 -0.32 3.58
N CYS A 47 -0.96 0.68 2.71
CA CYS A 47 -0.12 0.62 1.51
C CYS A 47 1.24 1.26 1.78
N ASP A 48 2.30 0.60 1.29
CA ASP A 48 3.65 1.13 1.34
C ASP A 48 4.40 0.72 0.06
N HIS A 49 4.45 1.63 -0.90
CA HIS A 49 5.15 1.41 -2.15
C HIS A 49 4.64 0.16 -2.92
N GLN A 50 5.46 -0.87 -3.05
CA GLN A 50 5.11 -2.12 -3.75
C GLN A 50 4.59 -3.21 -2.80
N ILE A 51 4.30 -2.85 -1.55
CA ILE A 51 3.73 -3.74 -0.52
C ILE A 51 2.43 -3.14 0.02
N ALA A 52 1.46 -4.00 0.31
CA ALA A 52 0.27 -3.62 1.06
C ALA A 52 -0.05 -4.67 2.12
N HIS A 53 -0.16 -4.23 3.37
CA HIS A 53 -0.63 -5.03 4.47
C HIS A 53 -2.15 -4.98 4.54
N ILE A 54 -2.83 -6.12 4.42
CA ILE A 54 -4.28 -6.21 4.50
C ILE A 54 -4.65 -6.75 5.89
N PHE A 55 -5.40 -5.96 6.63
CA PHE A 55 -5.95 -6.33 7.93
C PHE A 55 -7.37 -6.79 7.74
N ILE A 56 -7.71 -7.98 8.26
CA ILE A 56 -8.94 -8.68 7.94
C ILE A 56 -9.64 -9.10 9.23
N LYS A 57 -10.93 -8.78 9.37
CA LYS A 57 -11.74 -9.34 10.47
C LYS A 57 -11.90 -10.84 10.33
N PRO A 58 -11.92 -11.59 11.46
CA PRO A 58 -12.07 -13.03 11.45
C PRO A 58 -13.29 -13.49 10.62
N GLY A 59 -13.08 -14.50 9.77
CA GLY A 59 -14.08 -15.09 8.91
C GLY A 59 -14.18 -14.49 7.50
N PHE A 60 -13.39 -13.46 7.16
CA PHE A 60 -13.36 -12.86 5.82
C PHE A 60 -12.06 -13.15 5.05
N GLU A 61 -11.13 -13.89 5.62
CA GLU A 61 -9.79 -14.14 5.05
C GLU A 61 -9.88 -14.76 3.67
N LYS A 62 -10.68 -15.81 3.52
CA LYS A 62 -10.88 -16.51 2.24
C LYS A 62 -11.47 -15.55 1.18
N THR A 63 -12.50 -14.80 1.54
CA THR A 63 -13.16 -13.87 0.61
C THR A 63 -12.22 -12.79 0.14
N VAL A 64 -11.43 -12.22 1.04
CA VAL A 64 -10.45 -11.18 0.71
C VAL A 64 -9.37 -11.73 -0.20
N THR A 65 -8.82 -12.91 0.10
CA THR A 65 -7.80 -13.58 -0.72
C THR A 65 -8.33 -13.84 -2.13
N GLU A 66 -9.51 -14.44 -2.28
CA GLU A 66 -10.13 -14.72 -3.59
C GLU A 66 -10.40 -13.46 -4.44
N ILE A 67 -10.61 -12.31 -3.79
CA ILE A 67 -10.77 -11.03 -4.50
C ILE A 67 -9.42 -10.58 -5.05
N PHE A 68 -8.37 -10.61 -4.23
CA PHE A 68 -7.05 -10.16 -4.67
C PHE A 68 -6.38 -11.12 -5.65
N GLU A 69 -6.64 -12.42 -5.59
CA GLU A 69 -6.18 -13.39 -6.61
C GLU A 69 -6.67 -13.08 -8.04
N LYS A 70 -7.74 -12.29 -8.17
CA LYS A 70 -8.28 -11.87 -9.47
C LYS A 70 -7.74 -10.52 -9.94
N GLN A 71 -6.91 -9.87 -9.14
CA GLN A 71 -6.35 -8.56 -9.46
C GLN A 71 -4.97 -8.70 -10.11
N PRO A 72 -4.51 -7.70 -10.87
CA PRO A 72 -3.16 -7.67 -11.45
C PRO A 72 -2.13 -7.31 -10.38
N ILE A 73 -1.97 -8.17 -9.37
CA ILE A 73 -0.98 -8.04 -8.31
C ILE A 73 0.12 -9.09 -8.49
N GLY A 74 1.23 -8.95 -7.77
CA GLY A 74 2.33 -9.91 -7.76
C GLY A 74 1.98 -11.16 -6.96
N GLU A 75 2.35 -11.18 -5.69
CA GLU A 75 2.13 -12.33 -4.81
C GLU A 75 1.27 -11.97 -3.60
N ILE A 76 0.59 -12.96 -3.04
CA ILE A 76 -0.13 -12.88 -1.77
C ILE A 76 0.62 -13.73 -0.75
N PHE A 77 1.07 -13.11 0.34
CA PHE A 77 1.74 -13.80 1.43
C PHE A 77 0.76 -13.99 2.58
N ASP A 78 0.32 -15.23 2.76
CA ASP A 78 -0.39 -15.64 3.96
C ASP A 78 0.55 -15.70 5.17
N LYS A 79 0.02 -16.02 6.36
CA LYS A 79 0.83 -16.10 7.58
C LYS A 79 1.96 -17.15 7.51
N ASN A 80 1.81 -18.22 6.72
CA ASN A 80 2.87 -19.22 6.56
C ASN A 80 4.01 -18.66 5.70
N LYS A 81 3.67 -18.04 4.59
CA LYS A 81 4.66 -17.38 3.72
C LYS A 81 5.35 -16.22 4.42
N GLN A 82 4.62 -15.43 5.22
CA GLN A 82 5.22 -14.39 6.05
C GLN A 82 6.28 -14.94 7.02
N LYS A 83 6.01 -16.12 7.66
CA LYS A 83 6.99 -16.81 8.54
C LYS A 83 8.23 -17.27 7.79
N GLU A 84 8.06 -17.86 6.61
CA GLU A 84 9.18 -18.27 5.76
C GLU A 84 10.09 -17.09 5.41
N LEU A 85 9.51 -15.92 5.20
CA LEU A 85 10.22 -14.68 4.85
C LEU A 85 10.69 -13.88 6.08
N HIS A 86 10.39 -14.32 7.30
CA HIS A 86 10.70 -13.63 8.56
C HIS A 86 10.10 -12.22 8.67
N ILE A 87 8.90 -12.02 8.11
CA ILE A 87 8.14 -10.76 8.18
C ILE A 87 6.82 -10.90 8.96
N ASP A 88 6.65 -11.98 9.70
CA ASP A 88 5.45 -12.33 10.48
C ASP A 88 5.48 -11.73 11.88
N ASN A 89 5.42 -10.44 12.02
CA ASN A 89 5.29 -9.82 13.34
C ASN A 89 3.81 -9.46 13.65
N GLU A 90 3.54 -9.06 14.89
CA GLU A 90 2.19 -8.72 15.36
C GLU A 90 1.54 -7.55 14.62
N ARG A 91 2.35 -6.69 13.97
CA ARG A 91 1.89 -5.54 13.18
C ARG A 91 1.75 -5.86 11.71
N SER A 92 2.19 -7.02 11.26
CA SER A 92 2.00 -7.46 9.88
C SER A 92 0.52 -7.75 9.61
N GLY A 93 0.04 -7.33 8.44
CA GLY A 93 -1.31 -7.64 7.98
C GLY A 93 -1.60 -9.15 7.98
N ASP A 94 -2.86 -9.52 8.01
CA ASP A 94 -3.27 -10.94 7.95
C ASP A 94 -2.80 -11.60 6.66
N ILE A 95 -2.85 -10.86 5.55
CA ILE A 95 -2.11 -11.14 4.33
C ILE A 95 -1.28 -9.92 3.92
N ILE A 96 -0.19 -10.16 3.18
CA ILE A 96 0.61 -9.11 2.57
C ILE A 96 0.54 -9.30 1.06
N LEU A 97 0.26 -8.22 0.35
CA LEU A 97 0.30 -8.19 -1.12
C LEU A 97 1.63 -7.59 -1.57
N THR A 98 2.20 -8.15 -2.62
CA THR A 98 3.21 -7.46 -3.42
C THR A 98 2.61 -7.03 -4.74
N SER A 99 3.07 -5.92 -5.32
CA SER A 99 2.66 -5.53 -6.65
C SER A 99 3.41 -6.31 -7.72
N GLU A 100 2.94 -6.24 -8.96
CA GLU A 100 3.79 -6.53 -10.11
C GLU A 100 4.95 -5.54 -10.20
N LYS A 101 6.02 -5.93 -10.93
CA LYS A 101 7.27 -5.18 -10.99
C LYS A 101 7.12 -3.71 -11.45
N ASN A 102 6.19 -3.45 -12.35
CA ASN A 102 5.92 -2.12 -12.91
C ASN A 102 4.74 -1.40 -12.23
N SER A 103 4.27 -1.90 -11.11
CA SER A 103 3.11 -1.38 -10.39
C SER A 103 3.48 -1.03 -8.94
N TRP A 104 2.65 -0.21 -8.30
CA TRP A 104 2.77 0.13 -6.89
C TRP A 104 1.38 0.31 -6.27
N PHE A 105 1.27 0.32 -4.92
CA PHE A 105 0.02 0.46 -4.21
C PHE A 105 -0.15 1.87 -3.65
N ASN A 106 -1.24 2.54 -4.05
CA ASN A 106 -1.69 3.77 -3.40
C ASN A 106 -2.75 3.45 -2.33
N TYR A 107 -2.93 4.36 -1.37
CA TYR A 107 -3.82 4.16 -0.22
C TYR A 107 -5.27 4.61 -0.46
N HIS A 108 -5.60 5.17 -1.62
CA HIS A 108 -6.92 5.76 -1.91
C HIS A 108 -8.04 4.74 -1.71
N TRP A 109 -9.17 5.22 -1.17
CA TRP A 109 -10.40 4.42 -0.99
C TRP A 109 -11.64 5.06 -1.62
N TRP A 110 -11.55 6.32 -2.07
CA TRP A 110 -12.60 7.05 -2.78
C TRP A 110 -12.46 6.86 -4.29
N THR A 111 -13.58 6.87 -5.01
CA THR A 111 -13.63 6.80 -6.48
C THR A 111 -13.95 8.15 -7.13
N ASP A 112 -14.55 9.07 -6.36
CA ASP A 112 -14.82 10.45 -6.76
C ASP A 112 -13.93 11.39 -5.95
N GLU A 113 -13.08 12.16 -6.63
CA GLU A 113 -12.18 13.15 -6.02
C GLU A 113 -12.92 14.16 -5.13
N ASN A 114 -14.17 14.50 -5.47
CA ASN A 114 -14.97 15.40 -4.63
C ASN A 114 -15.27 14.82 -3.25
N ASN A 115 -15.21 13.50 -3.10
CA ASN A 115 -15.46 12.78 -1.85
C ASN A 115 -14.18 12.54 -1.03
N ALA A 116 -13.00 12.82 -1.61
CA ALA A 116 -11.73 12.66 -0.90
C ALA A 116 -11.70 13.50 0.38
N PRO A 117 -11.30 12.95 1.54
CA PRO A 117 -11.14 13.72 2.77
C PRO A 117 -10.14 14.87 2.64
N ASP A 118 -10.34 15.94 3.34
CA ASP A 118 -9.51 17.14 3.23
C ASP A 118 -8.04 16.90 3.57
N PHE A 119 -7.77 16.02 4.53
CA PHE A 119 -6.40 15.70 4.94
C PHE A 119 -5.59 14.98 3.85
N THR A 120 -6.23 14.37 2.86
CA THR A 120 -5.54 13.66 1.77
C THR A 120 -4.81 14.61 0.83
N PHE A 121 -5.22 15.89 0.80
CA PHE A 121 -4.53 16.96 0.06
C PHE A 121 -3.38 17.61 0.83
N SER A 122 -3.03 17.11 1.99
CA SER A 122 -1.95 17.66 2.83
C SER A 122 -0.92 16.59 3.18
N VAL A 123 0.27 17.01 3.62
CA VAL A 123 1.24 16.10 4.25
C VAL A 123 0.65 15.65 5.59
N ASP A 124 0.31 14.39 5.71
CA ASP A 124 -0.31 13.82 6.91
C ASP A 124 0.01 12.35 7.08
N ILE A 125 1.07 12.08 7.80
CA ILE A 125 1.57 10.72 8.05
C ILE A 125 0.72 9.94 9.09
N HIS A 126 -0.29 10.54 9.70
CA HIS A 126 -1.06 9.92 10.79
C HIS A 126 -2.42 9.40 10.36
N ARG A 127 -3.08 10.05 9.40
CA ARG A 127 -4.46 9.72 9.00
C ARG A 127 -4.52 8.91 7.70
N LYS A 128 -3.46 8.95 6.89
CA LYS A 128 -3.37 8.15 5.66
C LYS A 128 -3.06 6.69 6.02
N PRO A 129 -3.77 5.71 5.47
CA PRO A 129 -3.49 4.30 5.73
C PRO A 129 -2.30 3.80 4.90
N GLY A 130 -1.09 4.15 5.34
CA GLY A 130 0.17 3.80 4.71
C GLY A 130 1.03 5.01 4.37
N PHE A 131 2.05 4.78 3.56
CA PHE A 131 2.94 5.82 3.04
C PHE A 131 2.38 6.39 1.72
N ASP A 132 2.44 7.70 1.57
CA ASP A 132 1.97 8.41 0.38
C ASP A 132 3.13 9.10 -0.35
N PRO A 133 3.68 8.49 -1.42
CA PRO A 133 4.75 9.11 -2.19
C PRO A 133 4.32 10.40 -2.91
N LEU A 134 3.02 10.64 -3.07
CA LEU A 134 2.49 11.86 -3.66
C LEU A 134 2.75 13.10 -2.78
N GLU A 135 3.07 12.94 -1.51
CA GLU A 135 3.49 14.03 -0.62
C GLU A 135 4.76 14.76 -1.11
N LEU A 136 5.57 14.11 -1.95
CA LEU A 136 6.72 14.72 -2.62
C LEU A 136 6.31 15.73 -3.72
N PHE A 137 5.07 15.67 -4.21
CA PHE A 137 4.54 16.54 -5.27
C PHE A 137 3.66 17.65 -4.70
N PHE A 138 4.17 18.33 -3.68
CA PHE A 138 3.48 19.44 -3.02
C PHE A 138 3.53 20.71 -3.89
N ASP A 139 2.35 21.23 -4.24
CA ASP A 139 2.24 22.50 -4.98
C ASP A 139 2.36 23.70 -4.03
N MET A 140 3.41 24.47 -4.18
CA MET A 140 3.69 25.65 -3.36
C MET A 140 2.65 26.77 -3.52
N LYS A 141 1.90 26.81 -4.65
CA LYS A 141 0.87 27.83 -4.90
C LYS A 141 -0.44 27.48 -4.25
N THR A 142 -0.92 26.27 -4.49
CA THR A 142 -2.21 25.79 -3.94
C THR A 142 -2.09 25.29 -2.50
N LYS A 143 -0.86 25.00 -2.05
CA LYS A 143 -0.55 24.37 -0.75
C LYS A 143 -1.21 23.01 -0.60
N LYS A 144 -1.34 22.28 -1.70
CA LYS A 144 -1.96 20.95 -1.76
C LYS A 144 -1.03 19.93 -2.39
N ILE A 145 -1.27 18.67 -2.06
CA ILE A 145 -0.69 17.50 -2.70
C ILE A 145 -1.61 17.07 -3.83
N SER A 146 -1.02 16.61 -4.94
CA SER A 146 -1.77 15.98 -6.02
C SER A 146 -2.22 14.57 -5.62
N HIS A 147 -3.37 14.13 -6.12
CA HIS A 147 -3.78 12.71 -6.09
C HIS A 147 -3.48 11.99 -7.40
N ASP A 148 -2.77 12.66 -8.32
CA ASP A 148 -2.37 12.08 -9.60
C ASP A 148 -1.26 11.04 -9.40
N THR A 149 -1.66 9.77 -9.33
CA THR A 149 -0.75 8.64 -9.13
C THR A 149 0.22 8.42 -10.28
N SER A 150 -0.04 9.01 -11.46
CA SER A 150 0.84 8.92 -12.63
C SER A 150 2.15 9.70 -12.46
N LEU A 151 2.26 10.54 -11.42
CA LEU A 151 3.49 11.27 -11.09
C LEU A 151 4.57 10.37 -10.46
N VAL A 152 4.22 9.20 -9.98
CA VAL A 152 5.15 8.26 -9.33
C VAL A 152 5.73 7.32 -10.37
N HIS A 153 7.03 7.44 -10.64
CA HIS A 153 7.75 6.63 -11.63
C HIS A 153 8.79 5.68 -11.02
N GLY A 154 8.96 5.70 -9.72
CA GLY A 154 9.89 4.83 -9.01
C GLY A 154 9.29 4.34 -7.70
N SER A 155 9.43 3.04 -7.44
CA SER A 155 8.93 2.42 -6.22
C SER A 155 9.82 1.24 -5.81
N HIS A 156 9.57 0.68 -4.63
CA HIS A 156 10.34 -0.44 -4.08
C HIS A 156 9.44 -1.33 -3.20
N GLY A 157 9.97 -2.48 -2.75
CA GLY A 157 9.28 -3.35 -1.78
C GLY A 157 9.03 -4.77 -2.27
N ILE A 158 9.13 -5.05 -3.58
CA ILE A 158 9.03 -6.44 -4.06
C ILE A 158 10.32 -7.22 -3.82
N ILE A 159 10.19 -8.53 -3.69
CA ILE A 159 11.32 -9.45 -3.69
C ILE A 159 11.76 -9.63 -5.15
N ASP A 160 12.90 -9.03 -5.50
CA ASP A 160 13.50 -9.15 -6.83
C ASP A 160 14.73 -10.05 -6.75
N ASN A 161 14.74 -11.14 -7.49
CA ASN A 161 15.87 -12.07 -7.57
C ASN A 161 16.98 -11.58 -8.51
N GLU A 162 16.82 -10.42 -9.14
CA GLU A 162 17.87 -9.78 -9.93
C GLU A 162 18.92 -9.15 -9.02
N ASN A 163 20.11 -9.74 -8.94
CA ASN A 163 21.22 -9.30 -8.09
C ASN A 163 21.58 -7.81 -8.18
N SER A 164 21.25 -7.16 -9.30
CA SER A 164 21.53 -5.73 -9.52
C SER A 164 20.67 -4.78 -8.69
N LYS A 165 19.59 -5.28 -8.06
CA LYS A 165 18.63 -4.46 -7.30
C LYS A 165 18.56 -4.81 -5.81
N LEU A 166 19.40 -5.73 -5.37
CA LEU A 166 19.47 -6.11 -3.96
C LEU A 166 20.13 -5.00 -3.11
N PRO A 167 19.74 -4.86 -1.85
CA PRO A 167 20.43 -3.97 -0.92
C PRO A 167 21.88 -4.39 -0.74
N ILE A 168 22.76 -3.42 -0.54
CA ILE A 168 24.20 -3.62 -0.41
C ILE A 168 24.65 -3.25 0.99
N ILE A 169 25.37 -4.15 1.64
CA ILE A 169 26.10 -3.88 2.90
C ILE A 169 27.59 -3.90 2.60
N GLY A 170 28.24 -2.75 2.81
CA GLY A 170 29.69 -2.64 2.83
C GLY A 170 30.18 -2.50 4.27
N THR A 171 31.17 -3.29 4.67
CA THR A 171 31.78 -3.19 6.00
C THR A 171 33.29 -3.19 5.90
N THR A 172 33.94 -2.43 6.79
CA THR A 172 35.39 -2.47 7.03
C THR A 172 35.78 -3.49 8.12
N ILE A 173 34.78 -4.16 8.71
CA ILE A 173 35.00 -5.19 9.73
C ILE A 173 35.23 -6.52 8.99
N SER A 174 36.43 -7.08 9.10
CA SER A 174 36.68 -8.43 8.62
C SER A 174 35.99 -9.42 9.57
N GLU A 175 35.24 -10.35 9.01
CA GLU A 175 34.76 -11.50 9.77
C GLU A 175 35.97 -12.24 10.35
N LYS A 176 35.95 -12.49 11.67
CA LYS A 176 36.93 -13.32 12.37
C LYS A 176 36.44 -14.74 12.41
#